data_82922e275b8df96e4f5ade15eb9623ea
#
_entry.id   82922e275b8df96e4f5ade15eb9623ea
#
_cell.length_a   1.000
_cell.length_b   1.000
_cell.length_c   1.000
_cell.angle_alpha   90.00
_cell.angle_beta   90.00
_cell.angle_gamma   90.00
#
_symmetry.space_group_name_H-M   'P 1'
#
loop_
_entity.id
_entity.type
_entity.pdbx_description
1 polymer ?
#
loop_
_entity_poly.entity_id
_entity_poly.type
_entity_poly.pdbx_seq_one_letter_code
_entity_poly.pdbx_strand_id
1 'polypeptide(L)'
;VKSGSPLRIQAGFVLVFLLVLLPGLPQVVSKPGEWMRATPQDAIVARDRRFTELRQALPKHGTVGYVTDGPLDRPIGDGRVHSVLMIAQYCLAPLIVVNSTEPEMIVGDFSSAESGAQVISAQHLAVTRWFEDGVCLLRKGGK
;
A
#
# COMPACT_ATOMS: atom_id res chain seq x y z
N VAL A 1 61.90 6.81 -9.85
CA VAL A 1 60.46 6.54 -9.69
C VAL A 1 59.72 7.73 -10.27
N LYS A 2 59.06 7.57 -11.48
CA LYS A 2 58.26 8.62 -12.12
C LYS A 2 56.93 8.70 -11.37
N SER A 3 56.72 9.78 -10.60
CA SER A 3 55.43 10.09 -10.02
C SER A 3 54.40 10.37 -11.14
N GLY A 4 53.47 9.47 -11.34
CA GLY A 4 52.37 9.69 -12.27
C GLY A 4 51.59 10.94 -11.83
N SER A 5 51.45 11.92 -12.75
CA SER A 5 50.85 13.22 -12.44
C SER A 5 49.42 13.03 -11.89
N PRO A 6 49.05 13.76 -10.82
CA PRO A 6 47.72 13.69 -10.21
C PRO A 6 46.57 13.99 -11.19
N LEU A 7 46.89 14.71 -12.29
CA LEU A 7 45.96 15.02 -13.38
C LEU A 7 45.38 13.78 -14.08
N ARG A 8 46.15 12.70 -14.23
CA ARG A 8 45.72 11.46 -14.89
C ARG A 8 44.70 10.67 -14.00
N ILE A 9 44.91 10.70 -12.70
CA ILE A 9 44.02 10.05 -11.74
C ILE A 9 42.68 10.81 -11.67
N GLN A 10 42.75 12.15 -11.63
CA GLN A 10 41.55 12.98 -11.64
C GLN A 10 40.72 12.85 -12.93
N ALA A 11 41.38 12.79 -14.09
CA ALA A 11 40.72 12.56 -15.37
C ALA A 11 40.01 11.19 -15.43
N GLY A 12 40.60 10.14 -14.86
CA GLY A 12 40.00 8.82 -14.76
C GLY A 12 38.73 8.80 -13.90
N PHE A 13 38.74 9.46 -12.75
CA PHE A 13 37.58 9.58 -11.88
C PHE A 13 36.42 10.34 -12.53
N VAL A 14 36.71 11.45 -13.22
CA VAL A 14 35.72 12.24 -13.95
C VAL A 14 35.09 11.43 -15.07
N LEU A 15 35.89 10.65 -15.81
CA LEU A 15 35.38 9.80 -16.90
C LEU A 15 34.48 8.69 -16.39
N VAL A 16 34.86 8.01 -15.30
CA VAL A 16 34.04 6.97 -14.68
C VAL A 16 32.73 7.57 -14.14
N PHE A 17 32.81 8.73 -13.50
CA PHE A 17 31.62 9.42 -12.97
C PHE A 17 30.65 9.83 -14.07
N LEU A 18 31.17 10.35 -15.20
CA LEU A 18 30.37 10.66 -16.39
C LEU A 18 29.77 9.42 -17.02
N LEU A 19 30.49 8.31 -17.12
CA LEU A 19 29.99 7.05 -17.68
C LEU A 19 28.88 6.42 -16.83
N VAL A 20 28.91 6.63 -15.52
CA VAL A 20 27.85 6.13 -14.59
C VAL A 20 26.62 7.04 -14.61
N LEU A 21 26.80 8.36 -14.72
CA LEU A 21 25.70 9.32 -14.69
C LEU A 21 24.99 9.49 -16.05
N LEU A 22 25.72 9.42 -17.17
CA LEU A 22 25.16 9.63 -18.51
C LEU A 22 24.03 8.67 -18.89
N PRO A 23 24.05 7.37 -18.58
CA PRO A 23 22.94 6.47 -18.88
C PRO A 23 21.67 6.74 -18.05
N GLY A 24 21.82 7.33 -16.85
CA GLY A 24 20.71 7.64 -15.96
C GLY A 24 20.03 8.99 -16.26
N LEU A 25 20.76 9.94 -16.84
CA LEU A 25 20.26 11.28 -17.15
C LEU A 25 19.02 11.30 -18.06
N PRO A 26 18.93 10.54 -19.17
CA PRO A 26 17.75 10.57 -20.02
C PRO A 26 16.51 10.02 -19.31
N GLN A 27 16.65 9.10 -18.37
CA GLN A 27 15.50 8.58 -17.60
C GLN A 27 14.98 9.61 -16.59
N VAL A 28 15.86 10.43 -16.00
CA VAL A 28 15.48 11.47 -15.05
C VAL A 28 14.84 12.66 -15.78
N VAL A 29 15.34 13.03 -16.96
CA VAL A 29 14.87 14.20 -17.71
C VAL A 29 13.61 13.90 -18.53
N SER A 30 13.45 12.67 -19.03
CA SER A 30 12.32 12.32 -19.90
C SER A 30 10.99 12.12 -19.17
N LYS A 31 10.98 12.02 -17.82
CA LYS A 31 9.77 11.76 -17.05
C LYS A 31 9.65 12.62 -15.78
N PRO A 32 9.71 13.96 -15.89
CA PRO A 32 9.63 14.83 -14.71
C PRO A 32 8.31 14.72 -13.94
N GLY A 33 7.23 14.25 -14.58
CA GLY A 33 5.92 14.04 -13.95
C GLY A 33 5.76 12.71 -13.22
N GLU A 34 6.65 11.73 -13.42
CA GLU A 34 6.53 10.44 -12.72
C GLU A 34 7.03 10.51 -11.27
N TRP A 35 7.94 11.42 -10.98
CA TRP A 35 8.45 11.66 -9.61
C TRP A 35 7.41 12.32 -8.70
N MET A 36 6.40 12.99 -9.29
CA MET A 36 5.28 13.61 -8.56
C MET A 36 4.06 12.71 -8.44
N ARG A 37 4.10 11.48 -8.99
CA ARG A 37 3.00 10.52 -8.80
C ARG A 37 3.05 9.98 -7.37
N ALA A 38 1.85 9.79 -6.81
CA ALA A 38 1.66 9.26 -5.47
C ALA A 38 2.65 8.13 -5.17
N THR A 39 3.48 8.33 -4.18
CA THR A 39 4.45 7.30 -3.75
C THR A 39 3.69 6.18 -3.03
N PRO A 40 4.25 4.97 -2.93
CA PRO A 40 3.69 3.93 -2.07
C PRO A 40 3.42 4.42 -0.66
N GLN A 41 4.20 5.37 -0.18
CA GLN A 41 4.04 5.98 1.13
C GLN A 41 2.76 6.80 1.23
N ASP A 42 2.33 7.48 0.16
CA ASP A 42 1.07 8.23 0.14
C ASP A 42 -0.13 7.30 0.25
N ALA A 43 -0.07 6.13 -0.39
CA ALA A 43 -1.11 5.10 -0.31
C ALA A 43 -1.23 4.52 1.11
N ILE A 44 -0.11 4.31 1.80
CA ILE A 44 -0.09 3.86 3.20
C ILE A 44 -0.67 4.93 4.10
N VAL A 45 -0.23 6.19 3.97
CA VAL A 45 -0.72 7.30 4.78
C VAL A 45 -2.22 7.53 4.58
N ALA A 46 -2.70 7.49 3.34
CA ALA A 46 -4.13 7.63 3.05
C ALA A 46 -4.95 6.52 3.71
N ARG A 47 -4.49 5.27 3.63
CA ARG A 47 -5.19 4.15 4.23
C ARG A 47 -5.08 4.13 5.76
N ASP A 48 -3.97 4.54 6.31
CA ASP A 48 -3.80 4.68 7.75
C ASP A 48 -4.80 5.67 8.35
N ARG A 49 -5.05 6.78 7.65
CA ARG A 49 -6.09 7.76 8.04
C ARG A 49 -7.49 7.14 8.02
N ARG A 50 -7.84 6.40 6.97
CA ARG A 50 -9.14 5.71 6.84
C ARG A 50 -9.40 4.72 7.98
N PHE A 51 -8.34 4.08 8.51
CA PHE A 51 -8.46 3.10 9.59
C PHE A 51 -8.36 3.69 11.00
N THR A 52 -8.21 5.00 11.14
CA THR A 52 -8.02 5.64 12.45
C THR A 52 -9.18 5.38 13.40
N GLU A 53 -10.41 5.56 12.95
CA GLU A 53 -11.60 5.29 13.77
C GLU A 53 -11.86 3.79 13.93
N LEU A 54 -11.64 3.00 12.87
CA LEU A 54 -11.79 1.56 12.91
C LEU A 54 -10.89 0.93 13.99
N ARG A 55 -9.63 1.37 14.12
CA ARG A 55 -8.71 0.87 15.15
C ARG A 55 -9.22 1.01 16.57
N GLN A 56 -10.03 2.03 16.85
CA GLN A 56 -10.63 2.23 18.17
C GLN A 56 -11.73 1.19 18.48
N ALA A 57 -12.35 0.63 17.44
CA ALA A 57 -13.41 -0.38 17.57
C ALA A 57 -12.86 -1.81 17.50
N LEU A 58 -11.60 -2.00 17.15
CA LEU A 58 -10.96 -3.31 17.04
C LEU A 58 -10.29 -3.72 18.37
N PRO A 59 -10.14 -5.03 18.63
CA PRO A 59 -9.35 -5.52 19.76
C PRO A 59 -7.87 -5.15 19.59
N LYS A 60 -7.15 -5.08 20.70
CA LYS A 60 -5.72 -4.75 20.67
C LYS A 60 -4.84 -5.85 20.05
N HIS A 61 -5.29 -7.09 20.06
CA HIS A 61 -4.57 -8.26 19.58
C HIS A 61 -5.57 -9.28 19.02
N GLY A 62 -5.10 -10.17 18.18
CA GLY A 62 -5.89 -11.26 17.60
C GLY A 62 -5.87 -11.28 16.09
N THR A 63 -6.78 -12.05 15.51
CA THR A 63 -6.93 -12.18 14.06
C THR A 63 -8.23 -11.54 13.61
N VAL A 64 -8.16 -10.75 12.55
CA VAL A 64 -9.32 -10.13 11.90
C VAL A 64 -9.37 -10.54 10.43
N GLY A 65 -10.59 -10.75 9.92
CA GLY A 65 -10.81 -10.94 8.51
C GLY A 65 -10.65 -9.63 7.75
N TYR A 66 -10.42 -9.72 6.45
CA TYR A 66 -10.36 -8.57 5.57
C TYR A 66 -11.07 -8.86 4.25
N VAL A 67 -11.96 -7.96 3.85
CA VAL A 67 -12.76 -8.06 2.64
C VAL A 67 -12.75 -6.72 1.92
N THR A 68 -12.61 -6.75 0.59
CA THR A 68 -12.60 -5.56 -0.27
C THR A 68 -13.41 -5.83 -1.55
N ASP A 69 -13.84 -4.77 -2.23
CA ASP A 69 -14.57 -4.81 -3.50
C ASP A 69 -13.63 -4.86 -4.73
N GLY A 70 -12.34 -4.81 -4.52
CA GLY A 70 -11.35 -4.82 -5.59
C GLY A 70 -10.32 -5.92 -5.48
N PRO A 71 -9.44 -6.06 -6.48
CA PRO A 71 -8.35 -7.01 -6.42
C PRO A 71 -7.42 -6.67 -5.25
N LEU A 72 -6.97 -7.72 -4.54
CA LEU A 72 -6.03 -7.58 -3.43
C LEU A 72 -4.66 -7.05 -3.89
N ASP A 73 -4.29 -7.39 -5.12
CA ASP A 73 -3.03 -6.96 -5.73
C ASP A 73 -3.34 -5.88 -6.79
N ARG A 74 -2.90 -4.66 -6.52
CA ARG A 74 -3.08 -3.53 -7.44
C ARG A 74 -1.73 -3.07 -7.97
N PRO A 75 -1.56 -2.96 -9.30
CA PRO A 75 -0.37 -2.33 -9.86
C PRO A 75 -0.33 -0.86 -9.47
N ILE A 76 0.80 -0.40 -8.97
CA ILE A 76 1.08 1.03 -8.81
C ILE A 76 1.83 1.49 -10.05
N GLY A 77 1.71 2.76 -10.39
CA GLY A 77 2.12 3.35 -11.67
C GLY A 77 3.57 3.09 -12.14
N ASP A 78 4.41 2.46 -11.32
CA ASP A 78 5.77 2.02 -11.65
C ASP A 78 5.85 0.51 -12.00
N GLY A 79 4.70 -0.16 -12.12
CA GLY A 79 4.61 -1.60 -12.41
C GLY A 79 4.83 -2.51 -11.20
N ARG A 80 5.07 -1.96 -10.01
CA ARG A 80 5.11 -2.75 -8.77
C ARG A 80 3.71 -3.12 -8.35
N VAL A 81 3.55 -4.36 -7.91
CA VAL A 81 2.30 -4.84 -7.34
C VAL A 81 2.34 -4.66 -5.83
N HIS A 82 1.44 -3.83 -5.31
CA HIS A 82 1.27 -3.72 -3.86
C HIS A 82 0.00 -4.45 -3.44
N SER A 83 0.17 -5.40 -2.55
CA SER A 83 -0.96 -6.06 -1.94
C SER A 83 -1.68 -5.11 -0.99
N VAL A 84 -2.94 -4.86 -1.29
CA VAL A 84 -3.84 -4.08 -0.42
C VAL A 84 -3.93 -4.71 0.97
N LEU A 85 -3.87 -6.04 1.03
CA LEU A 85 -3.84 -6.81 2.28
C LEU A 85 -2.58 -6.51 3.10
N MET A 86 -1.40 -6.37 2.48
CA MET A 86 -0.17 -6.02 3.19
C MET A 86 -0.22 -4.61 3.76
N ILE A 87 -0.82 -3.66 3.03
CA ILE A 87 -1.01 -2.30 3.54
C ILE A 87 -1.98 -2.33 4.73
N ALA A 88 -3.09 -3.07 4.62
CA ALA A 88 -4.03 -3.23 5.72
C ALA A 88 -3.37 -3.89 6.94
N GLN A 89 -2.54 -4.93 6.74
CA GLN A 89 -1.75 -5.57 7.80
C GLN A 89 -0.82 -4.57 8.50
N TYR A 90 -0.15 -3.72 7.73
CA TYR A 90 0.72 -2.68 8.31
C TYR A 90 -0.08 -1.67 9.14
N CYS A 91 -1.18 -1.15 8.59
CA CYS A 91 -2.00 -0.15 9.25
C CYS A 91 -2.75 -0.67 10.49
N LEU A 92 -3.09 -1.97 10.53
CA LEU A 92 -3.84 -2.59 11.62
C LEU A 92 -2.96 -3.36 12.61
N ALA A 93 -1.63 -3.33 12.44
CA ALA A 93 -0.74 -3.95 13.42
C ALA A 93 -1.04 -3.43 14.86
N PRO A 94 -1.00 -4.28 15.88
CA PRO A 94 -0.47 -5.66 15.92
C PRO A 94 -1.49 -6.78 15.61
N LEU A 95 -2.66 -6.47 15.08
CA LEU A 95 -3.62 -7.49 14.64
C LEU A 95 -3.05 -8.30 13.46
N ILE A 96 -3.44 -9.56 13.35
CA ILE A 96 -3.16 -10.39 12.19
C ILE A 96 -4.33 -10.26 11.23
N VAL A 97 -4.07 -9.71 10.04
CA VAL A 97 -5.08 -9.51 9.00
C VAL A 97 -5.04 -10.67 8.02
N VAL A 98 -6.16 -11.35 7.83
CA VAL A 98 -6.26 -12.49 6.91
C VAL A 98 -7.33 -12.23 5.87
N ASN A 99 -7.09 -12.60 4.62
CA ASN A 99 -8.09 -12.57 3.55
C ASN A 99 -9.09 -13.73 3.73
N SER A 100 -9.98 -13.58 4.69
CA SER A 100 -10.95 -14.61 5.06
C SER A 100 -12.14 -14.00 5.78
N THR A 101 -13.30 -14.64 5.68
CA THR A 101 -14.51 -14.33 6.44
C THR A 101 -14.68 -15.25 7.67
N GLU A 102 -13.67 -16.09 7.98
CA GLU A 102 -13.72 -17.00 9.12
C GLU A 102 -13.60 -16.31 10.49
N PRO A 103 -12.76 -15.29 10.68
CA PRO A 103 -12.70 -14.57 11.94
C PRO A 103 -14.04 -13.97 12.35
N GLU A 104 -14.24 -13.84 13.66
CA GLU A 104 -15.47 -13.25 14.23
C GLU A 104 -15.65 -11.79 13.81
N MET A 105 -14.54 -11.04 13.77
CA MET A 105 -14.51 -9.65 13.32
C MET A 105 -13.85 -9.57 11.95
N ILE A 106 -14.49 -8.84 11.05
CA ILE A 106 -14.06 -8.69 9.68
C ILE A 106 -14.01 -7.20 9.34
N VAL A 107 -12.93 -6.77 8.76
CA VAL A 107 -12.75 -5.40 8.25
C VAL A 107 -13.17 -5.38 6.79
N GLY A 108 -14.17 -4.56 6.46
CA GLY A 108 -14.51 -4.21 5.10
C GLY A 108 -13.83 -2.91 4.68
N ASP A 109 -13.16 -2.92 3.54
CA ASP A 109 -12.47 -1.75 2.97
C ASP A 109 -12.88 -1.62 1.50
N PHE A 110 -13.91 -0.85 1.26
CA PHE A 110 -14.59 -0.71 -0.01
C PHE A 110 -14.34 0.66 -0.64
N SER A 111 -14.45 0.72 -1.96
CA SER A 111 -14.35 1.99 -2.71
C SER A 111 -15.53 2.92 -2.46
N SER A 112 -16.70 2.35 -2.12
CA SER A 112 -17.91 3.08 -1.73
C SER A 112 -18.80 2.21 -0.84
N ALA A 113 -19.74 2.82 -0.14
CA ALA A 113 -20.73 2.09 0.65
C ALA A 113 -21.64 1.19 -0.23
N GLU A 114 -21.90 1.61 -1.46
CA GLU A 114 -22.73 0.88 -2.41
C GLU A 114 -22.04 -0.41 -2.90
N SER A 115 -20.78 -0.32 -3.32
CA SER A 115 -19.99 -1.51 -3.71
C SER A 115 -19.80 -2.45 -2.53
N GLY A 116 -19.59 -1.90 -1.33
CA GLY A 116 -19.52 -2.66 -0.09
C GLY A 116 -20.78 -3.44 0.19
N ALA A 117 -21.96 -2.82 0.02
CA ALA A 117 -23.23 -3.49 0.25
C ALA A 117 -23.43 -4.73 -0.65
N GLN A 118 -22.97 -4.67 -1.90
CA GLN A 118 -23.03 -5.81 -2.81
C GLN A 118 -22.14 -6.98 -2.33
N VAL A 119 -20.90 -6.69 -1.94
CA VAL A 119 -19.96 -7.71 -1.44
C VAL A 119 -20.47 -8.33 -0.12
N ILE A 120 -20.95 -7.49 0.80
CA ILE A 120 -21.49 -7.88 2.09
C ILE A 120 -22.66 -8.84 1.91
N SER A 121 -23.59 -8.50 1.01
CA SER A 121 -24.74 -9.34 0.67
C SER A 121 -24.32 -10.67 0.06
N ALA A 122 -23.39 -10.64 -0.91
CA ALA A 122 -22.90 -11.84 -1.60
C ALA A 122 -22.18 -12.82 -0.66
N GLN A 123 -21.53 -12.31 0.38
CA GLN A 123 -20.78 -13.11 1.35
C GLN A 123 -21.58 -13.40 2.65
N HIS A 124 -22.86 -13.03 2.69
CA HIS A 124 -23.73 -13.22 3.86
C HIS A 124 -23.15 -12.65 5.16
N LEU A 125 -22.55 -11.47 5.06
CA LEU A 125 -21.99 -10.77 6.20
C LEU A 125 -23.00 -9.78 6.79
N ALA A 126 -22.87 -9.48 8.08
CA ALA A 126 -23.66 -8.47 8.76
C ALA A 126 -22.79 -7.28 9.14
N VAL A 127 -23.27 -6.08 8.86
CA VAL A 127 -22.59 -4.85 9.24
C VAL A 127 -22.79 -4.60 10.73
N THR A 128 -21.70 -4.44 11.45
CA THR A 128 -21.71 -4.01 12.85
C THR A 128 -21.65 -2.48 12.94
N ARG A 129 -20.77 -1.86 12.14
CA ARG A 129 -20.61 -0.41 12.10
C ARG A 129 -19.98 0.04 10.78
N TRP A 130 -20.49 1.13 10.22
CA TRP A 130 -19.84 1.87 9.15
C TRP A 130 -18.98 2.99 9.72
N PHE A 131 -17.84 3.25 9.08
CA PHE A 131 -16.95 4.37 9.29
C PHE A 131 -16.90 5.22 8.03
N GLU A 132 -16.14 6.28 8.02
CA GLU A 132 -15.94 7.13 6.84
C GLU A 132 -15.23 6.36 5.69
N ASP A 133 -15.33 6.89 4.49
CA ASP A 133 -14.60 6.44 3.29
C ASP A 133 -14.80 4.96 2.90
N GLY A 134 -15.98 4.37 3.16
CA GLY A 134 -16.29 3.00 2.75
C GLY A 134 -15.64 1.91 3.61
N VAL A 135 -15.14 2.27 4.79
CA VAL A 135 -14.63 1.32 5.77
C VAL A 135 -15.76 0.86 6.69
N CYS A 136 -15.80 -0.42 7.02
CA CYS A 136 -16.78 -0.94 7.97
C CYS A 136 -16.24 -2.11 8.78
N LEU A 137 -16.89 -2.32 9.93
CA LEU A 137 -16.72 -3.50 10.76
C LEU A 137 -17.87 -4.48 10.48
N LEU A 138 -17.51 -5.70 10.17
CA LEU A 138 -18.43 -6.76 9.79
C LEU A 138 -18.29 -7.96 10.73
N ARG A 139 -19.31 -8.79 10.73
CA ARG A 139 -19.32 -10.11 11.35
C ARG A 139 -20.02 -11.10 10.44
N LYS A 140 -19.88 -12.40 10.71
CA LYS A 140 -20.69 -13.42 10.02
C LYS A 140 -22.17 -13.12 10.25
N GLY A 141 -22.96 -13.13 9.18
CA GLY A 141 -24.41 -13.11 9.29
C GLY A 141 -24.86 -14.37 10.03
N GLY A 142 -25.66 -14.22 11.08
CA GLY A 142 -26.31 -15.38 11.71
C GLY A 142 -27.21 -16.09 10.69
N LYS A 143 -27.19 -17.43 10.73
CA LYS A 143 -28.22 -18.24 10.05
C LYS A 143 -29.53 -18.01 10.70
#